data_4d8290a2adf25d182ca91d10b470e347
#
_entry.id   4d8290a2adf25d182ca91d10b470e347
#
_cell.length_a   1.000
_cell.length_b   1.000
_cell.length_c   1.000
_cell.angle_alpha   90.00
_cell.angle_beta   90.00
_cell.angle_gamma   90.00
#
_symmetry.space_group_name_H-M   'P 1'
#
loop_
_entity.id
_entity.type
_entity.pdbx_description
1 polymer ?
#
loop_
_entity_poly.entity_id
_entity_poly.type
_entity_poly.pdbx_seq_one_letter_code
_entity_poly.pdbx_strand_id
1 'polypeptide(L)'
;MSEVETLALHWEGPIRPVAMDMGVDALDRLARPGVYLCLKHYEAASAVRVYAGVTKDFRLRLREHVAATLGLTYDIADETGRVVFEHTHRDSLFDAAADLERLYPLAAAEVGRMTWFCALDDSYPYIQWSVVEAMLIHRLKSAAMAGEVTDAGDVIDVLNVRGGPMPTSTLRLRNSGAEGAVDVLGEEIIWPMEYAA
;
A
#
# COMPACT_ATOMS: atom_id res chain seq x y z
N MET A 1 9.04 34.35 -4.77
CA MET A 1 9.16 32.92 -4.37
C MET A 1 7.75 32.43 -4.17
N SER A 2 7.27 31.50 -4.98
CA SER A 2 5.96 30.88 -4.75
C SER A 2 6.03 30.07 -3.47
N GLU A 3 5.07 30.26 -2.58
CA GLU A 3 4.94 29.49 -1.35
C GLU A 3 4.74 28.01 -1.72
N VAL A 4 5.58 27.12 -1.17
CA VAL A 4 5.45 25.68 -1.41
C VAL A 4 4.34 25.18 -0.49
N GLU A 5 3.26 24.69 -1.08
CA GLU A 5 2.19 24.05 -0.31
C GLU A 5 2.75 22.81 0.39
N THR A 6 2.51 22.70 1.70
CA THR A 6 2.98 21.57 2.51
C THR A 6 1.80 20.84 3.11
N LEU A 7 1.70 19.54 2.85
CA LEU A 7 0.72 18.64 3.44
C LEU A 7 1.41 17.71 4.44
N ALA A 8 0.94 17.69 5.67
CA ALA A 8 1.43 16.78 6.71
C ALA A 8 0.61 15.48 6.68
N LEU A 9 1.28 14.36 6.50
CA LEU A 9 0.69 13.03 6.59
C LEU A 9 1.12 12.39 7.91
N HIS A 10 0.15 12.14 8.78
CA HIS A 10 0.37 11.39 10.00
C HIS A 10 -0.09 9.95 9.82
N TRP A 11 0.84 9.02 9.77
CA TRP A 11 0.59 7.62 9.52
C TRP A 11 0.21 6.90 10.82
N GLU A 12 -0.92 6.20 10.79
CA GLU A 12 -1.37 5.28 11.82
C GLU A 12 -1.10 3.84 11.38
N GLY A 13 -0.75 2.97 12.32
CA GLY A 13 -0.43 1.56 12.08
C GLY A 13 0.68 1.06 13.01
N PRO A 14 1.13 -0.18 12.90
CA PRO A 14 0.71 -1.19 11.91
C PRO A 14 -0.69 -1.78 12.21
N ILE A 15 -1.51 -1.94 11.19
CA ILE A 15 -2.82 -2.61 11.26
C ILE A 15 -2.68 -3.97 10.53
N ARG A 16 -2.89 -5.06 11.24
CA ARG A 16 -2.81 -6.42 10.68
C ARG A 16 -4.19 -7.07 10.66
N PRO A 17 -4.70 -7.51 9.49
CA PRO A 17 -6.05 -8.09 9.38
C PRO A 17 -6.28 -9.29 10.30
N VAL A 18 -5.28 -10.15 10.47
CA VAL A 18 -5.35 -11.35 11.30
C VAL A 18 -5.23 -11.09 12.81
N ALA A 19 -4.80 -9.89 13.22
CA ALA A 19 -4.66 -9.49 14.63
C ALA A 19 -5.66 -8.41 15.04
N MET A 20 -6.72 -8.21 14.25
CA MET A 20 -7.73 -7.16 14.51
C MET A 20 -8.67 -7.57 15.63
N ASP A 21 -8.19 -7.58 16.86
CA ASP A 21 -9.02 -7.45 18.06
C ASP A 21 -9.30 -5.96 18.32
N MET A 22 -9.73 -5.26 17.27
CA MET A 22 -10.07 -3.85 17.34
C MET A 22 -11.53 -3.72 17.81
N GLY A 23 -11.75 -3.06 18.93
CA GLY A 23 -13.10 -2.68 19.36
C GLY A 23 -13.81 -1.85 18.28
N VAL A 24 -15.14 -1.81 18.34
CA VAL A 24 -16.00 -1.11 17.37
C VAL A 24 -15.57 0.35 17.18
N ASP A 25 -15.23 1.06 18.25
CA ASP A 25 -14.80 2.46 18.21
C ASP A 25 -13.49 2.67 17.43
N ALA A 26 -12.58 1.68 17.47
CA ALA A 26 -11.34 1.75 16.71
C ALA A 26 -11.59 1.52 15.20
N LEU A 27 -12.50 0.60 14.85
CA LEU A 27 -12.93 0.37 13.48
C LEU A 27 -13.67 1.59 12.89
N ASP A 28 -14.49 2.28 13.69
CA ASP A 28 -15.23 3.47 13.24
C ASP A 28 -14.26 4.63 12.94
N ARG A 29 -13.17 4.78 13.67
CA ARG A 29 -12.11 5.77 13.35
C ARG A 29 -11.45 5.54 12.00
N LEU A 30 -11.43 4.30 11.53
CA LEU A 30 -10.90 3.94 10.21
C LEU A 30 -11.88 4.19 9.05
N ALA A 31 -13.16 4.48 9.33
CA ALA A 31 -14.19 4.78 8.31
C ALA A 31 -14.04 6.22 7.78
N ARG A 32 -12.83 6.63 7.36
CA ARG A 32 -12.48 7.98 6.96
C ARG A 32 -11.72 7.96 5.62
N PRO A 33 -11.77 9.07 4.85
CA PRO A 33 -11.00 9.22 3.62
C PRO A 33 -9.51 9.44 3.90
N GLY A 34 -8.69 9.06 2.93
CA GLY A 34 -7.26 9.30 2.99
C GLY A 34 -6.47 8.38 2.06
N VAL A 35 -5.18 8.32 2.31
CA VAL A 35 -4.26 7.40 1.64
C VAL A 35 -3.82 6.28 2.57
N TYR A 36 -3.40 5.18 1.98
CA TYR A 36 -2.93 4.03 2.74
C TYR A 36 -1.78 3.31 2.01
N LEU A 37 -1.01 2.57 2.80
CA LEU A 37 -0.03 1.61 2.34
C LEU A 37 -0.44 0.21 2.79
N CYS A 38 -0.24 -0.77 1.92
CA CYS A 38 -0.26 -2.19 2.25
C CYS A 38 1.14 -2.75 1.98
N LEU A 39 1.81 -3.19 3.01
CA LEU A 39 3.10 -3.85 2.95
C LEU A 39 2.91 -5.35 3.09
N LYS A 40 3.53 -6.14 2.22
CA LYS A 40 3.60 -7.60 2.31
C LYS A 40 5.06 -8.02 2.42
N HIS A 41 5.44 -8.57 3.56
CA HIS A 41 6.81 -9.02 3.81
C HIS A 41 7.01 -10.47 3.37
N TYR A 42 8.07 -10.70 2.60
CA TYR A 42 8.51 -12.01 2.13
C TYR A 42 9.89 -12.29 2.69
N GLU A 43 9.94 -12.82 3.92
CA GLU A 43 11.17 -13.04 4.67
C GLU A 43 12.17 -13.91 3.91
N ALA A 44 11.69 -14.96 3.21
CA ALA A 44 12.54 -15.86 2.42
C ALA A 44 13.25 -15.16 1.25
N ALA A 45 12.75 -14.00 0.80
CA ALA A 45 13.33 -13.22 -0.29
C ALA A 45 13.98 -11.91 0.20
N SER A 46 13.93 -11.59 1.51
CA SER A 46 14.30 -10.27 2.03
C SER A 46 13.68 -9.14 1.19
N ALA A 47 12.37 -9.24 0.98
CA ALA A 47 11.64 -8.31 0.12
C ALA A 47 10.34 -7.86 0.78
N VAL A 48 10.00 -6.60 0.53
CA VAL A 48 8.71 -6.02 0.88
C VAL A 48 8.00 -5.53 -0.37
N ARG A 49 6.80 -6.04 -0.61
CA ARG A 49 5.93 -5.50 -1.65
C ARG A 49 5.03 -4.44 -1.09
N VAL A 50 5.03 -3.29 -1.74
CA VAL A 50 4.29 -2.12 -1.28
C VAL A 50 3.22 -1.76 -2.31
N TYR A 51 2.01 -1.55 -1.82
CA TYR A 51 0.90 -0.97 -2.56
C TYR A 51 0.46 0.31 -1.86
N ALA A 52 0.41 1.42 -2.58
CA ALA A 52 -0.20 2.66 -2.13
C ALA A 52 -1.58 2.83 -2.75
N GLY A 53 -2.54 3.37 -2.01
CA GLY A 53 -3.87 3.59 -2.51
C GLY A 53 -4.59 4.75 -1.81
N VAL A 54 -5.67 5.19 -2.44
CA VAL A 54 -6.58 6.22 -1.94
C VAL A 54 -7.95 5.59 -1.66
N THR A 55 -8.64 6.10 -0.65
CA THR A 55 -9.98 5.62 -0.28
C THR A 55 -10.85 6.73 0.28
N LYS A 56 -12.15 6.54 0.20
CA LYS A 56 -13.17 7.35 0.90
C LYS A 56 -13.52 6.75 2.27
N ASP A 57 -13.26 5.47 2.47
CA ASP A 57 -13.49 4.72 3.70
C ASP A 57 -12.41 3.62 3.79
N PHE A 58 -11.43 3.82 4.66
CA PHE A 58 -10.32 2.89 4.77
C PHE A 58 -10.76 1.54 5.36
N ARG A 59 -11.70 1.53 6.30
CA ARG A 59 -12.26 0.28 6.86
C ARG A 59 -12.89 -0.61 5.79
N LEU A 60 -13.70 -0.01 4.90
CA LEU A 60 -14.29 -0.73 3.78
C LEU A 60 -13.21 -1.24 2.83
N ARG A 61 -12.23 -0.38 2.51
CA ARG A 61 -11.14 -0.73 1.59
C ARG A 61 -10.27 -1.88 2.10
N LEU A 62 -9.96 -1.90 3.39
CA LEU A 62 -9.26 -3.01 4.03
C LEU A 62 -10.02 -4.34 3.86
N ARG A 63 -11.33 -4.33 4.10
CA ARG A 63 -12.18 -5.51 3.90
C ARG A 63 -12.21 -5.98 2.45
N GLU A 64 -12.28 -5.05 1.50
CA GLU A 64 -12.27 -5.36 0.06
C GLU A 64 -10.96 -6.08 -0.34
N HIS A 65 -9.81 -5.59 0.11
CA HIS A 65 -8.52 -6.21 -0.19
C HIS A 65 -8.41 -7.62 0.41
N VAL A 66 -8.82 -7.81 1.66
CA VAL A 66 -8.80 -9.14 2.31
C VAL A 66 -9.76 -10.07 1.57
N ALA A 67 -10.97 -9.64 1.28
CA ALA A 67 -11.96 -10.44 0.55
C ALA A 67 -11.49 -10.78 -0.87
N ALA A 68 -10.87 -9.84 -1.58
CA ALA A 68 -10.34 -10.06 -2.92
C ALA A 68 -9.18 -11.07 -2.92
N THR A 69 -8.30 -11.01 -1.93
CA THR A 69 -7.20 -11.98 -1.79
C THR A 69 -7.73 -13.38 -1.48
N LEU A 70 -8.63 -13.51 -0.49
CA LEU A 70 -9.24 -14.80 -0.15
C LEU A 70 -10.15 -15.35 -1.26
N GLY A 71 -10.77 -14.46 -2.04
CA GLY A 71 -11.60 -14.82 -3.18
C GLY A 71 -10.81 -15.08 -4.46
N LEU A 72 -9.47 -15.09 -4.42
CA LEU A 72 -8.58 -15.32 -5.57
C LEU A 72 -8.82 -14.36 -6.74
N THR A 73 -9.25 -13.13 -6.44
CA THR A 73 -9.42 -12.05 -7.42
C THR A 73 -8.20 -11.11 -7.48
N TYR A 74 -7.15 -11.43 -6.73
CA TYR A 74 -5.81 -10.85 -6.80
C TYR A 74 -4.80 -11.96 -7.06
N ASP A 75 -3.63 -11.57 -7.56
CA ASP A 75 -2.51 -12.48 -7.70
C ASP A 75 -2.08 -13.02 -6.34
N ILE A 76 -1.76 -14.30 -6.29
CA ILE A 76 -1.30 -15.00 -5.10
C ILE A 76 0.16 -15.36 -5.27
N ALA A 77 0.97 -15.04 -4.27
CA ALA A 77 2.38 -15.38 -4.24
C ALA A 77 2.70 -16.46 -3.19
N ASP A 78 3.77 -17.19 -3.42
CA ASP A 78 4.36 -18.10 -2.45
C ASP A 78 5.17 -17.37 -1.36
N GLU A 79 5.87 -18.10 -0.52
CA GLU A 79 6.70 -17.57 0.57
C GLU A 79 7.91 -16.76 0.09
N THR A 80 8.33 -16.93 -1.17
CA THR A 80 9.42 -16.18 -1.80
C THR A 80 8.94 -14.92 -2.51
N GLY A 81 7.62 -14.66 -2.51
CA GLY A 81 7.03 -13.57 -3.27
C GLY A 81 6.82 -13.86 -4.75
N ARG A 82 7.15 -15.09 -5.24
CA ARG A 82 6.87 -15.47 -6.62
C ARG A 82 5.37 -15.66 -6.82
N VAL A 83 4.81 -15.01 -7.85
CA VAL A 83 3.41 -15.19 -8.22
C VAL A 83 3.20 -16.63 -8.71
N VAL A 84 2.30 -17.36 -8.07
CA VAL A 84 1.92 -18.74 -8.38
C VAL A 84 0.50 -18.86 -8.92
N PHE A 85 -0.28 -17.80 -8.82
CA PHE A 85 -1.61 -17.66 -9.41
C PHE A 85 -1.79 -16.22 -9.88
N GLU A 86 -2.10 -16.04 -11.17
CA GLU A 86 -2.41 -14.75 -11.79
C GLU A 86 -3.91 -14.66 -12.08
N HIS A 87 -4.58 -13.64 -11.53
CA HIS A 87 -6.02 -13.45 -11.68
C HIS A 87 -6.45 -12.86 -13.03
N THR A 88 -5.50 -12.39 -13.85
CA THR A 88 -5.78 -11.60 -15.07
C THR A 88 -6.34 -12.37 -16.24
N HIS A 89 -6.33 -13.71 -16.20
CA HIS A 89 -6.87 -14.55 -17.27
C HIS A 89 -8.35 -14.81 -17.07
N ARG A 90 -9.14 -14.76 -18.17
CA ARG A 90 -10.59 -15.03 -18.14
C ARG A 90 -10.93 -16.39 -17.55
N ASP A 91 -10.04 -17.36 -17.69
CA ASP A 91 -10.21 -18.73 -17.23
C ASP A 91 -9.66 -18.96 -15.82
N SER A 92 -9.06 -17.92 -15.19
CA SER A 92 -8.40 -18.03 -13.89
C SER A 92 -9.32 -18.55 -12.77
N LEU A 93 -10.62 -18.26 -12.80
CA LEU A 93 -11.58 -18.78 -11.82
C LEU A 93 -11.80 -20.28 -11.96
N PHE A 94 -11.78 -20.83 -13.18
CA PHE A 94 -11.88 -22.27 -13.42
C PHE A 94 -10.59 -22.98 -13.02
N ASP A 95 -9.44 -22.37 -13.33
CA ASP A 95 -8.13 -22.87 -12.90
C ASP A 95 -8.01 -22.82 -11.39
N ALA A 96 -8.46 -21.73 -10.75
CA ALA A 96 -8.51 -21.62 -9.30
C ALA A 96 -9.43 -22.68 -8.67
N ALA A 97 -10.60 -22.95 -9.26
CA ALA A 97 -11.53 -23.96 -8.77
C ALA A 97 -10.93 -25.38 -8.84
N ALA A 98 -10.10 -25.66 -9.85
CA ALA A 98 -9.40 -26.93 -9.98
C ALA A 98 -8.25 -27.12 -8.97
N ASP A 99 -7.74 -26.04 -8.40
CA ASP A 99 -6.54 -26.05 -7.54
C ASP A 99 -6.75 -25.35 -6.16
N LEU A 100 -8.00 -25.30 -5.72
CA LEU A 100 -8.39 -24.62 -4.47
C LEU A 100 -7.63 -25.13 -3.24
N GLU A 101 -7.39 -26.45 -3.14
CA GLU A 101 -6.68 -27.04 -2.01
C GLU A 101 -5.26 -26.49 -1.88
N ARG A 102 -4.61 -26.17 -3.00
CA ARG A 102 -3.28 -25.56 -3.03
C ARG A 102 -3.32 -24.04 -2.85
N LEU A 103 -4.26 -23.36 -3.52
CA LEU A 103 -4.28 -21.90 -3.57
C LEU A 103 -4.83 -21.27 -2.29
N TYR A 104 -5.80 -21.89 -1.63
CA TYR A 104 -6.43 -21.30 -0.45
C TYR A 104 -5.48 -21.10 0.74
N PRO A 105 -4.61 -22.05 1.11
CA PRO A 105 -3.59 -21.82 2.14
C PRO A 105 -2.63 -20.67 1.76
N LEU A 106 -2.28 -20.53 0.49
CA LEU A 106 -1.40 -19.45 0.01
C LEU A 106 -2.11 -18.09 0.09
N ALA A 107 -3.39 -18.03 -0.28
CA ALA A 107 -4.19 -16.79 -0.14
C ALA A 107 -4.34 -16.39 1.33
N ALA A 108 -4.55 -17.34 2.24
CA ALA A 108 -4.58 -17.08 3.68
C ALA A 108 -3.22 -16.58 4.19
N ALA A 109 -2.12 -17.17 3.74
CA ALA A 109 -0.77 -16.72 4.07
C ALA A 109 -0.50 -15.32 3.54
N GLU A 110 -0.98 -14.98 2.32
CA GLU A 110 -0.88 -13.62 1.75
C GLU A 110 -1.60 -12.59 2.63
N VAL A 111 -2.81 -12.89 3.12
CA VAL A 111 -3.51 -12.01 4.08
C VAL A 111 -2.71 -11.87 5.37
N GLY A 112 -2.08 -12.96 5.83
CA GLY A 112 -1.24 -12.95 7.04
C GLY A 112 -0.01 -12.05 6.92
N ARG A 113 0.53 -11.87 5.71
CA ARG A 113 1.69 -11.00 5.43
C ARG A 113 1.32 -9.51 5.34
N MET A 114 0.02 -9.18 5.20
CA MET A 114 -0.41 -7.81 5.04
C MET A 114 -0.22 -7.00 6.32
N THR A 115 0.49 -5.91 6.21
CA THR A 115 0.59 -4.87 7.23
C THR A 115 0.14 -3.55 6.61
N TRP A 116 -0.81 -2.89 7.26
CA TRP A 116 -1.43 -1.68 6.73
C TRP A 116 -1.04 -0.46 7.55
N PHE A 117 -0.85 0.64 6.84
CA PHE A 117 -0.68 1.97 7.40
C PHE A 117 -1.66 2.90 6.68
N CYS A 118 -2.21 3.88 7.40
CA CYS A 118 -3.13 4.86 6.81
C CYS A 118 -2.85 6.26 7.35
N ALA A 119 -3.03 7.26 6.49
CA ALA A 119 -3.08 8.67 6.86
C ALA A 119 -4.46 9.19 6.43
N LEU A 120 -5.32 9.40 7.44
CA LEU A 120 -6.74 9.69 7.25
C LEU A 120 -7.08 11.08 7.75
N ASP A 121 -7.75 11.88 6.90
CA ASP A 121 -8.19 13.22 7.26
C ASP A 121 -9.43 13.63 6.45
N ASP A 122 -10.51 13.97 7.15
CA ASP A 122 -11.77 14.42 6.56
C ASP A 122 -11.72 15.86 6.03
N SER A 123 -10.69 16.62 6.39
CA SER A 123 -10.56 18.03 6.00
C SER A 123 -10.15 18.22 4.53
N TYR A 124 -9.59 17.18 3.89
CA TYR A 124 -9.14 17.25 2.51
C TYR A 124 -10.14 16.67 1.52
N PRO A 125 -10.41 17.34 0.38
CA PRO A 125 -11.20 16.77 -0.70
C PRO A 125 -10.56 15.51 -1.28
N TYR A 126 -11.37 14.55 -1.70
CA TYR A 126 -10.90 13.28 -2.29
C TYR A 126 -9.94 13.47 -3.47
N ILE A 127 -10.13 14.52 -4.26
CA ILE A 127 -9.25 14.82 -5.41
C ILE A 127 -7.80 15.11 -4.96
N GLN A 128 -7.62 15.77 -3.82
CA GLN A 128 -6.29 16.02 -3.27
C GLN A 128 -5.64 14.72 -2.81
N TRP A 129 -6.40 13.79 -2.22
CA TRP A 129 -5.91 12.47 -1.87
C TRP A 129 -5.43 11.65 -3.08
N SER A 130 -6.08 11.80 -4.24
CA SER A 130 -5.62 11.14 -5.47
C SER A 130 -4.28 11.69 -5.97
N VAL A 131 -4.01 12.97 -5.76
CA VAL A 131 -2.71 13.59 -6.05
C VAL A 131 -1.64 13.09 -5.08
N VAL A 132 -1.97 13.02 -3.79
CA VAL A 132 -1.08 12.45 -2.77
C VAL A 132 -0.73 11.01 -3.10
N GLU A 133 -1.73 10.16 -3.42
CA GLU A 133 -1.50 8.77 -3.86
C GLU A 133 -0.50 8.69 -5.02
N ALA A 134 -0.67 9.55 -6.04
CA ALA A 134 0.23 9.58 -7.20
C ALA A 134 1.67 9.91 -6.79
N MET A 135 1.87 10.85 -5.87
CA MET A 135 3.19 11.19 -5.34
C MET A 135 3.81 10.02 -4.55
N LEU A 136 3.02 9.35 -3.71
CA LEU A 136 3.47 8.17 -2.96
C LEU A 136 3.91 7.06 -3.92
N ILE A 137 3.10 6.74 -4.94
CA ILE A 137 3.43 5.72 -5.94
C ILE A 137 4.70 6.10 -6.69
N HIS A 138 4.86 7.36 -7.06
CA HIS A 138 6.04 7.83 -7.77
C HIS A 138 7.30 7.69 -6.89
N ARG A 139 7.23 8.09 -5.63
CA ARG A 139 8.34 7.95 -4.65
C ARG A 139 8.73 6.48 -4.49
N LEU A 140 7.76 5.59 -4.28
CA LEU A 140 7.99 4.16 -4.13
C LEU A 140 8.66 3.56 -5.37
N LYS A 141 8.17 3.89 -6.58
CA LYS A 141 8.78 3.43 -7.83
C LYS A 141 10.21 3.94 -8.00
N SER A 142 10.48 5.18 -7.61
CA SER A 142 11.83 5.74 -7.65
C SER A 142 12.75 5.01 -6.68
N ALA A 143 12.29 4.71 -5.46
CA ALA A 143 13.02 3.93 -4.48
C ALA A 143 13.37 2.53 -5.00
N ALA A 144 12.38 1.83 -5.56
CA ALA A 144 12.58 0.50 -6.15
C ALA A 144 13.58 0.53 -7.32
N MET A 145 13.48 1.53 -8.21
CA MET A 145 14.42 1.69 -9.33
C MET A 145 15.84 2.03 -8.87
N ALA A 146 15.98 2.76 -7.76
CA ALA A 146 17.28 3.08 -7.16
C ALA A 146 17.87 1.91 -6.35
N GLY A 147 17.11 0.83 -6.14
CA GLY A 147 17.50 -0.29 -5.30
C GLY A 147 17.56 0.06 -3.82
N GLU A 148 16.75 1.05 -3.38
CA GLU A 148 16.62 1.37 -1.97
C GLU A 148 16.07 0.16 -1.19
N VAL A 149 16.51 0.03 0.05
CA VAL A 149 16.05 -1.01 0.97
C VAL A 149 15.45 -0.36 2.21
N THR A 150 14.60 -1.09 2.91
CA THR A 150 14.07 -0.68 4.22
C THR A 150 15.16 -0.72 5.29
N ASP A 151 14.90 -0.16 6.46
CA ASP A 151 15.80 -0.24 7.61
C ASP A 151 16.08 -1.70 8.03
N ALA A 152 15.14 -2.62 7.75
CA ALA A 152 15.33 -4.06 7.94
C ALA A 152 16.19 -4.72 6.83
N GLY A 153 16.53 -3.99 5.77
CA GLY A 153 17.31 -4.49 4.62
C GLY A 153 16.47 -5.18 3.55
N ASP A 154 15.15 -5.08 3.60
CA ASP A 154 14.26 -5.66 2.59
C ASP A 154 14.24 -4.81 1.32
N VAL A 155 14.34 -5.46 0.16
CA VAL A 155 14.22 -4.82 -1.16
C VAL A 155 12.77 -4.38 -1.38
N ILE A 156 12.59 -3.12 -1.80
CA ILE A 156 11.26 -2.55 -2.07
C ILE A 156 10.80 -2.97 -3.47
N ASP A 157 9.64 -3.63 -3.56
CA ASP A 157 8.94 -3.96 -4.81
C ASP A 157 7.55 -3.29 -4.81
N VAL A 158 7.15 -2.66 -5.92
CA VAL A 158 5.94 -1.83 -5.98
C VAL A 158 4.86 -2.47 -6.83
N LEU A 159 3.73 -2.77 -6.19
CA LEU A 159 2.59 -3.42 -6.84
C LEU A 159 1.73 -2.48 -7.69
N ASN A 160 1.86 -1.16 -7.52
CA ASN A 160 1.07 -0.20 -8.28
C ASN A 160 1.46 -0.17 -9.77
N VAL A 161 0.53 -0.54 -10.63
CA VAL A 161 0.70 -0.46 -12.10
C VAL A 161 0.51 0.98 -12.59
N ARG A 162 -0.50 1.68 -12.06
CA ARG A 162 -0.89 3.02 -12.48
C ARG A 162 -0.83 3.98 -11.30
N GLY A 163 -0.51 5.26 -11.58
CA GLY A 163 -0.62 6.38 -10.66
C GLY A 163 -1.79 7.28 -11.04
N GLY A 164 -2.24 8.11 -10.11
CA GLY A 164 -3.24 9.15 -10.32
C GLY A 164 -2.66 10.41 -10.99
N PRO A 165 -3.42 11.51 -10.99
CA PRO A 165 -2.96 12.80 -11.52
C PRO A 165 -1.83 13.36 -10.66
N MET A 166 -0.76 13.83 -11.30
CA MET A 166 0.36 14.47 -10.61
C MET A 166 0.05 15.94 -10.29
N PRO A 167 0.68 16.52 -9.23
CA PRO A 167 0.52 17.93 -8.91
C PRO A 167 0.97 18.84 -10.07
N THR A 168 0.26 19.92 -10.29
CA THR A 168 0.62 20.95 -11.29
C THR A 168 1.49 22.07 -10.71
N SER A 169 1.66 22.09 -9.39
CA SER A 169 2.49 23.04 -8.64
C SER A 169 3.43 22.29 -7.70
N THR A 170 4.41 23.00 -7.15
CA THR A 170 5.29 22.39 -6.13
C THR A 170 4.48 22.04 -4.89
N LEU A 171 4.48 20.77 -4.54
CA LEU A 171 3.82 20.22 -3.36
C LEU A 171 4.84 19.45 -2.53
N ARG A 172 4.76 19.61 -1.23
CA ARG A 172 5.60 18.91 -0.26
C ARG A 172 4.73 18.05 0.65
N LEU A 173 5.05 16.77 0.76
CA LEU A 173 4.46 15.87 1.75
C LEU A 173 5.46 15.68 2.89
N ARG A 174 5.01 15.82 4.13
CA ARG A 174 5.80 15.47 5.32
C ARG A 174 5.18 14.27 5.99
N ASN A 175 5.92 13.19 6.06
CA ASN A 175 5.52 11.94 6.66
C ASN A 175 5.97 11.89 8.12
N SER A 176 5.08 11.46 9.00
CA SER A 176 5.34 11.27 10.43
C SER A 176 4.49 10.14 10.98
N GLY A 177 4.72 9.71 12.21
CA GLY A 177 3.91 8.68 12.88
C GLY A 177 4.50 7.28 12.74
N ALA A 178 3.76 6.33 12.21
CA ALA A 178 4.17 4.93 12.16
C ALA A 178 5.49 4.70 11.39
N GLU A 179 6.51 4.19 12.08
CA GLU A 179 7.87 3.99 11.54
C GLU A 179 7.90 3.21 10.23
N GLY A 180 7.17 2.10 10.13
CA GLY A 180 7.17 1.28 8.92
C GLY A 180 6.61 1.98 7.67
N ALA A 181 5.78 3.02 7.82
CA ALA A 181 5.35 3.84 6.69
C ALA A 181 6.43 4.85 6.31
N VAL A 182 7.05 5.48 7.32
CA VAL A 182 8.13 6.47 7.12
C VAL A 182 9.37 5.80 6.54
N ASP A 183 9.70 4.58 6.97
CA ASP A 183 10.82 3.79 6.47
C ASP A 183 10.76 3.60 4.94
N VAL A 184 9.60 3.21 4.40
CA VAL A 184 9.47 3.00 2.93
C VAL A 184 9.26 4.29 2.13
N LEU A 185 8.75 5.37 2.73
CA LEU A 185 8.43 6.62 2.04
C LEU A 185 9.51 7.71 2.20
N GLY A 186 10.25 7.67 3.30
CA GLY A 186 11.06 8.78 3.79
C GLY A 186 10.22 9.84 4.52
N GLU A 187 10.89 10.72 5.25
CA GLU A 187 10.24 11.78 6.03
C GLU A 187 9.60 12.87 5.17
N GLU A 188 10.10 13.07 3.96
CA GLU A 188 9.65 14.13 3.07
C GLU A 188 9.64 13.68 1.61
N ILE A 189 8.59 14.08 0.88
CA ILE A 189 8.47 13.91 -0.57
C ILE A 189 8.16 15.27 -1.17
N ILE A 190 8.97 15.74 -2.13
CA ILE A 190 8.78 17.03 -2.80
C ILE A 190 8.45 16.76 -4.27
N TRP A 191 7.44 17.44 -4.80
CA TRP A 191 7.12 17.45 -6.22
C TRP A 191 7.33 18.86 -6.80
N PRO A 192 7.94 19.03 -7.99
CA PRO A 192 8.55 17.97 -8.81
C PRO A 192 9.75 17.36 -8.09
N MET A 193 9.92 16.05 -8.24
CA MET A 193 11.10 15.38 -7.69
C MET A 193 12.33 15.82 -8.51
N GLU A 194 13.32 16.38 -7.83
CA GLU A 194 14.64 16.59 -8.42
C GLU A 194 15.32 15.22 -8.54
N TYR A 195 15.45 14.70 -9.74
CA TYR A 195 16.32 13.54 -9.94
C TYR A 195 17.75 14.00 -9.68
N ALA A 196 18.42 13.40 -8.71
CA ALA A 196 19.86 13.53 -8.60
C ALA A 196 20.48 13.03 -9.90
N ALA A 197 21.15 13.94 -10.60
CA ALA A 197 21.81 13.68 -11.89
C ALA A 197 23.00 12.74 -11.74
#